data_06e55ffac36f0b6e4e23fb046ea7abd2
#
_entry.id   06e55ffac36f0b6e4e23fb046ea7abd2
#
_cell.length_a   1.000
_cell.length_b   1.000
_cell.length_c   1.000
_cell.angle_alpha   90.00
_cell.angle_beta   90.00
_cell.angle_gamma   90.00
#
_symmetry.space_group_name_H-M   'P 1'
#
loop_
_entity.id
_entity.type
_entity.pdbx_description
1 polymer ?
#
loop_
_entity_poly.entity_id
_entity_poly.type
_entity_poly.pdbx_seq_one_letter_code
_entity_poly.pdbx_strand_id
1 'polypeptide(L)'
;LKSAKNKIKNKCNIDVIRVPGAFEIPVTIARNLKKFNGFIALGCVIKGQTPHFDFISKSTTDALMTLSITSKKPVGNGVITCLNKKQAIKRGRKGSEAAKAVLSVLSQ
;
A
#
# COMPACT_ATOMS: atom_id res chain seq x y z
N LEU A 1 -8.29 -2.63 3.62
CA LEU A 1 -7.70 -2.75 4.96
C LEU A 1 -8.13 -4.02 5.69
N LYS A 2 -9.42 -4.32 5.71
CA LYS A 2 -9.93 -5.53 6.37
C LYS A 2 -9.30 -6.79 5.78
N SER A 3 -9.19 -6.88 4.46
CA SER A 3 -8.56 -8.00 3.76
C SER A 3 -7.10 -8.18 4.18
N ALA A 4 -6.34 -7.10 4.23
CA ALA A 4 -4.94 -7.14 4.65
C ALA A 4 -4.80 -7.56 6.11
N LYS A 5 -5.62 -6.98 7.01
CA LYS A 5 -5.59 -7.33 8.43
C LYS A 5 -5.93 -8.80 8.67
N ASN A 6 -6.95 -9.33 7.98
CA ASN A 6 -7.33 -10.73 8.14
C ASN A 6 -6.21 -11.68 7.72
N LYS A 7 -5.42 -11.28 6.71
CA LYS A 7 -4.32 -12.11 6.22
C LYS A 7 -3.17 -12.23 7.20
N ILE A 8 -2.88 -11.18 7.98
CA ILE A 8 -1.66 -11.12 8.80
C ILE A 8 -1.90 -11.07 10.31
N LYS A 9 -3.15 -10.98 10.77
CA LYS A 9 -3.49 -10.74 12.19
C LYS A 9 -2.86 -11.73 13.18
N ASN A 10 -2.63 -12.96 12.79
CA ASN A 10 -2.06 -14.01 13.65
C ASN A 10 -0.55 -14.21 13.43
N LYS A 11 0.09 -13.40 12.59
CA LYS A 11 1.48 -13.60 12.18
C LYS A 11 2.41 -12.48 12.63
N CYS A 12 1.87 -11.30 12.91
CA CYS A 12 2.68 -10.15 13.32
C CYS A 12 1.81 -9.08 13.97
N ASN A 13 2.48 -8.14 14.64
CA ASN A 13 1.82 -6.96 15.19
C ASN A 13 1.52 -5.97 14.08
N ILE A 14 0.35 -5.34 14.14
CA ILE A 14 -0.11 -4.44 13.09
C ILE A 14 -0.38 -3.06 13.68
N ASP A 15 0.24 -2.03 13.09
CA ASP A 15 -0.08 -0.64 13.36
C ASP A 15 -0.69 -0.03 12.10
N VAL A 16 -1.79 0.67 12.24
CA VAL A 16 -2.47 1.33 11.14
C VAL A 16 -2.25 2.84 11.23
N ILE A 17 -1.69 3.41 10.17
CA ILE A 17 -1.48 4.86 10.07
C ILE A 17 -2.33 5.35 8.90
N ARG A 18 -3.20 6.32 9.15
CA ARG A 18 -4.06 6.89 8.12
C ARG A 18 -3.46 8.16 7.58
N VAL A 19 -3.60 8.35 6.27
CA VAL A 19 -3.09 9.53 5.55
C VAL A 19 -4.18 10.13 4.67
N PRO A 20 -4.07 11.41 4.30
CA PRO A 20 -5.12 12.09 3.51
C PRO A 20 -5.34 11.50 2.13
N GLY A 21 -4.29 11.01 1.48
CA GLY A 21 -4.39 10.46 0.13
C GLY A 21 -3.24 9.58 -0.23
N ALA A 22 -3.29 8.96 -1.41
CA ALA A 22 -2.26 8.04 -1.88
C ALA A 22 -0.89 8.71 -2.01
N PHE A 23 -0.87 9.98 -2.38
CA PHE A 23 0.38 10.72 -2.57
C PHE A 23 1.17 10.87 -1.25
N GLU A 24 0.51 10.84 -0.09
CA GLU A 24 1.15 10.97 1.21
C GLU A 24 1.63 9.63 1.79
N ILE A 25 1.33 8.52 1.13
CA ILE A 25 1.75 7.19 1.60
C ILE A 25 3.28 7.05 1.60
N PRO A 26 4.01 7.38 0.52
CA PRO A 26 5.45 7.19 0.51
C PRO A 26 6.19 7.93 1.60
N VAL A 27 5.86 9.20 1.85
CA VAL A 27 6.55 9.98 2.89
C VAL A 27 6.25 9.43 4.29
N THR A 28 5.04 8.92 4.50
CA THR A 28 4.68 8.31 5.79
C THR A 28 5.48 7.05 6.04
N ILE A 29 5.66 6.21 5.01
CA ILE A 29 6.52 5.04 5.11
C ILE A 29 7.96 5.45 5.39
N ALA A 30 8.48 6.43 4.65
CA ALA A 30 9.85 6.91 4.83
C ALA A 30 10.12 7.36 6.26
N ARG A 31 9.15 8.03 6.89
CA ARG A 31 9.28 8.49 8.27
C ARG A 31 9.25 7.37 9.31
N ASN A 32 8.78 6.18 8.92
CA ASN A 32 8.60 5.05 9.83
C ASN A 32 9.49 3.85 9.47
N LEU A 33 10.46 4.02 8.58
CA LEU A 33 11.30 2.90 8.12
C LEU A 33 12.04 2.19 9.26
N LYS A 34 12.44 2.92 10.30
CA LYS A 34 13.18 2.33 11.42
C LYS A 34 12.28 1.62 12.43
N LYS A 35 10.98 1.86 12.38
CA LYS A 35 10.05 1.34 13.39
C LYS A 35 9.44 -0.01 13.03
N PHE A 36 9.37 -0.35 11.74
CA PHE A 36 8.65 -1.52 11.26
C PHE A 36 9.53 -2.36 10.32
N ASN A 37 9.22 -3.64 10.26
CA ASN A 37 9.95 -4.58 9.40
C ASN A 37 9.38 -4.65 7.99
N GLY A 38 8.15 -4.22 7.80
CA GLY A 38 7.49 -4.21 6.50
C GLY A 38 6.30 -3.27 6.50
N PHE A 39 5.81 -2.96 5.33
CA PHE A 39 4.74 -1.98 5.13
C PHE A 39 3.75 -2.49 4.10
N ILE A 40 2.49 -2.12 4.29
CA ILE A 40 1.43 -2.37 3.31
C ILE A 40 0.77 -1.03 3.02
N ALA A 41 0.91 -0.57 1.77
CA ALA A 41 0.29 0.66 1.32
C ALA A 41 -1.10 0.34 0.79
N LEU A 42 -2.12 0.97 1.35
CA LEU A 42 -3.51 0.78 0.93
C LEU A 42 -4.12 2.10 0.53
N GLY A 43 -4.83 2.11 -0.58
CA GLY A 43 -5.50 3.31 -1.06
C GLY A 43 -6.26 3.03 -2.34
N CYS A 44 -7.01 4.04 -2.77
CA CYS A 44 -7.75 3.98 -4.02
C CYS A 44 -7.63 5.31 -4.77
N VAL A 45 -7.20 5.25 -6.01
CA VAL A 45 -7.15 6.41 -6.91
C VAL A 45 -8.18 6.18 -8.00
N ILE A 46 -9.20 7.04 -8.05
CA ILE A 46 -10.31 6.92 -9.02
C ILE A 46 -10.13 7.98 -10.10
N LYS A 47 -10.11 7.53 -11.35
CA LYS A 47 -10.03 8.41 -12.50
C LYS A 47 -11.23 9.37 -12.50
N GLY A 48 -10.96 10.67 -12.74
CA GLY A 48 -11.99 11.70 -12.76
C GLY A 48 -12.20 12.41 -11.41
N GLN A 49 -11.73 11.84 -10.31
CA GLN A 49 -11.75 12.52 -9.01
C GLN A 49 -10.54 13.43 -8.82
N THR A 50 -9.52 13.23 -9.63
CA THR A 50 -8.34 14.10 -9.67
C THR A 50 -7.89 14.28 -11.11
N PRO A 51 -7.50 15.50 -11.53
CA PRO A 51 -6.96 15.73 -12.86
C PRO A 51 -5.56 15.10 -13.04
N HIS A 52 -4.94 14.66 -11.95
CA HIS A 52 -3.59 14.09 -11.96
C HIS A 52 -3.58 12.58 -11.69
N PHE A 53 -4.65 11.90 -12.09
CA PHE A 53 -4.82 10.46 -11.83
C PHE A 53 -3.59 9.64 -12.25
N ASP A 54 -3.14 9.77 -13.50
CA ASP A 54 -2.00 8.99 -14.01
C ASP A 54 -0.69 9.37 -13.32
N PHE A 55 -0.50 10.66 -13.08
CA PHE A 55 0.69 11.17 -12.39
C PHE A 55 0.78 10.65 -10.97
N ILE A 56 -0.32 10.75 -10.21
CA ILE A 56 -0.35 10.30 -8.81
C ILE A 56 -0.13 8.79 -8.72
N SER A 57 -0.79 8.02 -9.59
CA SER A 57 -0.67 6.56 -9.60
C SER A 57 0.77 6.13 -9.88
N LYS A 58 1.38 6.70 -10.91
CA LYS A 58 2.75 6.37 -11.29
C LYS A 58 3.76 6.81 -10.23
N SER A 59 3.63 8.05 -9.75
CA SER A 59 4.55 8.60 -8.75
C SER A 59 4.51 7.81 -7.45
N THR A 60 3.32 7.43 -7.00
CA THR A 60 3.15 6.63 -5.79
C THR A 60 3.78 5.26 -5.96
N THR A 61 3.51 4.58 -7.07
CA THR A 61 4.07 3.26 -7.34
C THR A 61 5.59 3.29 -7.41
N ASP A 62 6.16 4.25 -8.13
CA ASP A 62 7.61 4.39 -8.25
C ASP A 62 8.26 4.67 -6.90
N ALA A 63 7.65 5.52 -6.08
CA ALA A 63 8.15 5.85 -4.75
C ALA A 63 8.12 4.64 -3.82
N LEU A 64 7.05 3.85 -3.85
CA LEU A 64 6.95 2.63 -3.02
C LEU A 64 8.03 1.62 -3.42
N MET A 65 8.27 1.43 -4.70
CA MET A 65 9.31 0.54 -5.19
C MET A 65 10.70 1.00 -4.74
N THR A 66 10.99 2.30 -4.87
CA THR A 66 12.25 2.88 -4.42
C THR A 66 12.46 2.67 -2.92
N LEU A 67 11.44 2.93 -2.12
CA LEU A 67 11.52 2.72 -0.67
C LEU A 67 11.81 1.27 -0.31
N SER A 68 11.16 0.32 -0.98
CA SER A 68 11.37 -1.09 -0.67
C SER A 68 12.79 -1.53 -1.01
N ILE A 69 13.33 -1.09 -2.13
CA ILE A 69 14.70 -1.45 -2.57
C ILE A 69 15.74 -0.80 -1.67
N THR A 70 15.62 0.51 -1.40
CA THR A 70 16.62 1.23 -0.63
C THR A 70 16.64 0.84 0.84
N SER A 71 15.48 0.57 1.43
CA SER A 71 15.40 0.16 2.84
C SER A 71 15.64 -1.34 3.04
N LYS A 72 15.53 -2.13 1.98
CA LYS A 72 15.57 -3.60 2.03
C LYS A 72 14.44 -4.18 2.88
N LYS A 73 13.33 -3.45 3.00
CA LYS A 73 12.12 -3.87 3.71
C LYS A 73 10.97 -3.99 2.73
N PRO A 74 10.15 -5.04 2.83
CA PRO A 74 9.06 -5.22 1.88
C PRO A 74 8.01 -4.13 2.04
N VAL A 75 7.55 -3.61 0.90
CA VAL A 75 6.43 -2.68 0.83
C VAL A 75 5.41 -3.28 -0.13
N GLY A 76 4.32 -3.80 0.43
CA GLY A 76 3.23 -4.35 -0.37
C GLY A 76 2.39 -3.22 -0.97
N ASN A 77 2.14 -3.28 -2.28
CA ASN A 77 1.36 -2.26 -2.97
C ASN A 77 -0.10 -2.71 -3.11
N GLY A 78 -0.93 -2.22 -2.20
CA GLY A 78 -2.38 -2.39 -2.25
C GLY A 78 -3.10 -1.13 -2.69
N VAL A 79 -2.39 -0.17 -3.30
CA VAL A 79 -2.99 1.01 -3.89
C VAL A 79 -3.62 0.61 -5.23
N ILE A 80 -4.94 0.74 -5.31
CA ILE A 80 -5.68 0.37 -6.52
C ILE A 80 -6.03 1.61 -7.33
N THR A 81 -6.04 1.44 -8.65
CA THR A 81 -6.47 2.47 -9.59
C THR A 81 -7.72 1.96 -10.29
N CYS A 82 -8.75 2.77 -10.35
CA CYS A 82 -10.02 2.36 -10.96
C CYS A 82 -10.71 3.53 -11.65
N LEU A 83 -11.65 3.18 -12.52
CA LEU A 83 -12.41 4.16 -13.28
C LEU A 83 -13.55 4.74 -12.43
N ASN A 84 -14.02 4.01 -11.41
CA ASN A 84 -15.14 4.42 -10.58
C ASN A 84 -15.15 3.65 -9.27
N LYS A 85 -16.04 4.04 -8.35
CA LYS A 85 -16.18 3.38 -7.04
C LYS A 85 -16.58 1.90 -7.14
N LYS A 86 -17.34 1.54 -8.13
CA LYS A 86 -17.77 0.15 -8.32
C LYS A 86 -16.59 -0.77 -8.58
N GLN A 87 -15.63 -0.33 -9.41
CA GLN A 87 -14.39 -1.07 -9.63
C GLN A 87 -13.53 -1.13 -8.36
N ALA A 88 -13.50 -0.04 -7.60
CA ALA A 88 -12.75 -0.01 -6.33
C ALA A 88 -13.25 -1.09 -5.38
N ILE A 89 -14.54 -1.25 -5.23
CA ILE A 89 -15.14 -2.27 -4.38
C ILE A 89 -14.76 -3.68 -4.88
N LYS A 90 -14.84 -3.91 -6.18
CA LYS A 90 -14.50 -5.19 -6.79
C LYS A 90 -13.02 -5.56 -6.62
N ARG A 91 -12.13 -4.58 -6.52
CA ARG A 91 -10.69 -4.78 -6.38
C ARG A 91 -10.20 -4.78 -4.93
N GLY A 92 -11.11 -4.89 -3.97
CA GLY A 92 -10.78 -4.88 -2.55
C GLY A 92 -9.83 -5.98 -2.09
N ARG A 93 -9.67 -7.07 -2.85
CA ARG A 93 -8.75 -8.16 -2.54
C ARG A 93 -7.28 -7.78 -2.68
N LYS A 94 -6.98 -6.63 -3.28
CA LYS A 94 -5.60 -6.16 -3.46
C LYS A 94 -4.86 -6.02 -2.12
N GLY A 95 -5.60 -5.67 -1.05
CA GLY A 95 -5.02 -5.61 0.29
C GLY A 95 -4.49 -6.96 0.78
N SER A 96 -5.23 -8.04 0.55
CA SER A 96 -4.80 -9.38 0.90
C SER A 96 -3.57 -9.81 0.09
N GLU A 97 -3.54 -9.50 -1.21
CA GLU A 97 -2.39 -9.79 -2.06
C GLU A 97 -1.14 -9.04 -1.61
N ALA A 98 -1.29 -7.75 -1.26
CA ALA A 98 -0.19 -6.94 -0.75
C ALA A 98 0.36 -7.51 0.56
N ALA A 99 -0.51 -7.91 1.47
CA ALA A 99 -0.12 -8.51 2.74
C ALA A 99 0.64 -9.83 2.53
N LYS A 100 0.17 -10.67 1.61
CA LYS A 100 0.82 -11.93 1.27
C LYS A 100 2.23 -11.69 0.73
N ALA A 101 2.38 -10.69 -0.13
CA ALA A 101 3.69 -10.35 -0.70
C ALA A 101 4.68 -9.92 0.40
N VAL A 102 4.25 -9.08 1.33
CA VAL A 102 5.09 -8.62 2.45
C VAL A 102 5.51 -9.80 3.32
N LEU A 103 4.57 -10.67 3.70
CA LEU A 103 4.85 -11.84 4.52
C LEU A 103 5.84 -12.79 3.83
N SER A 104 5.72 -12.95 2.51
CA SER A 104 6.62 -13.79 1.74
C SER A 104 8.06 -13.29 1.83
N VAL A 105 8.28 -12.00 1.70
CA VAL A 105 9.62 -11.41 1.80
C VAL A 105 10.16 -11.50 3.22
N LEU A 106 9.33 -11.22 4.23
CA LEU A 106 9.74 -11.29 5.64
C LEU A 106 10.12 -12.72 6.07
N SER A 107 9.61 -13.74 5.38
CA SER A 107 9.87 -15.15 5.69
C SER A 107 11.13 -15.70 5.04
N GLN A 108 11.80 -14.91 4.23
CA GLN A 108 13.05 -15.33 3.58
C GLN A 108 14.22 -15.50 4.55
#